data_cc95ae967601ace83fa77add96eb2877
#
_entry.id   cc95ae967601ace83fa77add96eb2877
#
_cell.length_a   1.000
_cell.length_b   1.000
_cell.length_c   1.000
_cell.angle_alpha   90.00
_cell.angle_beta   90.00
_cell.angle_gamma   90.00
#
_symmetry.space_group_name_H-M   'P 1'
#
loop_
_entity.id
_entity.type
_entity.pdbx_description
1 polymer ?
#
loop_
_entity_poly.entity_id
_entity_poly.type
_entity_poly.pdbx_seq_one_letter_code
_entity_poly.pdbx_strand_id
1 'polypeptide(L)'
;MLDRGHPFFPTFERLMADAAAHTPVYDLGTSGRFAKEIGLVRHLFDESAYKAGGYRPERIGGSNGCDFHCDIQDLNNIADQSVGSVVSLSVLEHVVNPLRAVQEIARILRPGGLAIVSVPFLCGYHGKSGRIGNPMHDRNNPRDVDSGHSGYGDFWRITHEGLGLLFAQAGFSRVDVFPIDGPLLALLTFRGVYHRICSVPLVSRVLRVLDRPRLGRLASMHYVRAEK
;
A
#
# COMPACT_ATOMS: atom_id res chain seq x y z
N MET A 1 10.93 -5.96 2.99
CA MET A 1 9.61 -6.59 3.17
C MET A 1 9.36 -6.77 4.65
N LEU A 2 8.19 -6.43 5.14
CA LEU A 2 7.81 -6.56 6.54
C LEU A 2 7.66 -8.05 6.90
N ASP A 3 8.26 -8.49 7.99
CA ASP A 3 8.13 -9.82 8.56
C ASP A 3 7.82 -9.72 10.08
N ARG A 4 7.46 -10.84 10.70
CA ARG A 4 7.11 -10.87 12.13
C ARG A 4 8.24 -10.44 13.08
N GLY A 5 9.49 -10.47 12.64
CA GLY A 5 10.65 -10.00 13.41
C GLY A 5 10.95 -8.50 13.21
N HIS A 6 10.22 -7.82 12.32
CA HIS A 6 10.45 -6.41 12.04
C HIS A 6 9.96 -5.52 13.20
N PRO A 7 10.71 -4.49 13.63
CA PRO A 7 10.30 -3.60 14.73
C PRO A 7 8.96 -2.91 14.53
N PHE A 8 8.56 -2.69 13.29
CA PHE A 8 7.26 -2.11 12.94
C PHE A 8 6.12 -3.13 12.98
N PHE A 9 6.40 -4.44 13.04
CA PHE A 9 5.36 -5.47 12.96
C PHE A 9 4.26 -5.31 14.03
N PRO A 10 4.52 -5.00 15.29
CA PRO A 10 3.45 -4.76 16.28
C PRO A 10 2.55 -3.57 15.92
N THR A 11 3.10 -2.53 15.29
CA THR A 11 2.31 -1.40 14.78
C THR A 11 1.47 -1.81 13.58
N PHE A 12 2.04 -2.55 12.64
CA PHE A 12 1.32 -3.11 11.51
C PHE A 12 0.17 -4.01 11.94
N GLU A 13 0.41 -4.94 12.87
CA GLU A 13 -0.62 -5.84 13.40
C GLU A 13 -1.77 -5.06 14.05
N ARG A 14 -1.47 -4.00 14.82
CA ARG A 14 -2.48 -3.11 15.38
C ARG A 14 -3.27 -2.37 14.30
N LEU A 15 -2.61 -1.83 13.27
CA LEU A 15 -3.29 -1.17 12.15
C LEU A 15 -4.23 -2.12 11.41
N MET A 16 -3.82 -3.37 11.23
CA MET A 16 -4.66 -4.39 10.59
C MET A 16 -5.80 -4.83 11.50
N ALA A 17 -5.60 -4.90 12.82
CA ALA A 17 -6.67 -5.17 13.78
C ALA A 17 -7.71 -4.03 13.79
N ASP A 18 -7.26 -2.76 13.73
CA ASP A 18 -8.16 -1.61 13.58
C ASP A 18 -8.99 -1.73 12.30
N ALA A 19 -8.38 -2.08 11.16
CA ALA A 19 -9.10 -2.29 9.91
C ALA A 19 -10.10 -3.44 10.02
N ALA A 20 -9.70 -4.57 10.60
CA ALA A 20 -10.54 -5.75 10.76
C ALA A 20 -11.78 -5.50 11.64
N ALA A 21 -11.70 -4.55 12.58
CA ALA A 21 -12.82 -4.14 13.42
C ALA A 21 -13.90 -3.32 12.66
N HIS A 22 -13.57 -2.81 11.45
CA HIS A 22 -14.46 -1.98 10.63
C HIS A 22 -14.91 -2.75 9.37
N THR A 23 -15.79 -3.72 9.53
CA THR A 23 -16.30 -4.54 8.42
C THR A 23 -17.38 -3.81 7.59
N PRO A 24 -17.55 -4.11 6.29
CA PRO A 24 -16.69 -5.00 5.49
C PRO A 24 -15.33 -4.38 5.20
N VAL A 25 -14.30 -5.23 5.08
CA VAL A 25 -12.92 -4.84 4.77
C VAL A 25 -12.64 -5.05 3.28
N TYR A 26 -12.16 -4.02 2.60
CA TYR A 26 -11.77 -4.10 1.20
C TYR A 26 -10.26 -3.89 1.05
N ASP A 27 -9.56 -4.92 0.55
CA ASP A 27 -8.14 -4.87 0.21
C ASP A 27 -8.00 -4.54 -1.28
N LEU A 28 -7.65 -3.30 -1.59
CA LEU A 28 -7.70 -2.73 -2.95
C LEU A 28 -6.31 -2.64 -3.59
N GLY A 29 -6.22 -3.06 -4.84
CA GLY A 29 -4.98 -3.10 -5.61
C GLY A 29 -4.08 -4.29 -5.23
N THR A 30 -4.64 -5.30 -4.59
CA THR A 30 -3.90 -6.50 -4.19
C THR A 30 -3.70 -7.48 -5.35
N SER A 31 -2.79 -8.42 -5.18
CA SER A 31 -2.55 -9.50 -6.15
C SER A 31 -3.34 -10.78 -5.85
N GLY A 32 -4.14 -10.80 -4.80
CA GLY A 32 -4.95 -11.93 -4.35
C GLY A 32 -5.37 -11.76 -2.89
N ARG A 33 -6.29 -12.61 -2.45
CA ARG A 33 -6.77 -12.60 -1.05
C ARG A 33 -5.61 -12.87 -0.09
N PHE A 34 -5.47 -12.02 0.92
CA PHE A 34 -4.42 -12.10 1.93
C PHE A 34 -3.00 -12.17 1.36
N ALA A 35 -2.77 -11.47 0.24
CA ALA A 35 -1.44 -11.39 -0.37
C ALA A 35 -0.48 -10.53 0.47
N LYS A 36 0.80 -10.71 0.22
CA LYS A 36 1.88 -9.93 0.85
C LYS A 36 1.84 -10.02 2.39
N GLU A 37 2.04 -8.88 3.05
CA GLU A 37 2.11 -8.76 4.50
C GLU A 37 0.79 -9.06 5.20
N ILE A 38 -0.35 -8.86 4.53
CA ILE A 38 -1.68 -9.16 5.11
C ILE A 38 -1.80 -10.65 5.44
N GLY A 39 -1.16 -11.52 4.67
CA GLY A 39 -1.11 -12.96 4.96
C GLY A 39 -0.53 -13.31 6.34
N LEU A 40 0.37 -12.48 6.87
CA LEU A 40 0.96 -12.68 8.20
C LEU A 40 -0.05 -12.49 9.34
N VAL A 41 -1.12 -11.74 9.09
CA VAL A 41 -2.15 -11.34 10.06
C VAL A 41 -3.56 -11.75 9.61
N ARG A 42 -3.68 -12.71 8.69
CA ARG A 42 -4.97 -13.22 8.18
C ARG A 42 -5.95 -13.59 9.30
N HIS A 43 -5.45 -14.09 10.41
CA HIS A 43 -6.23 -14.50 11.57
C HIS A 43 -7.02 -13.37 12.24
N LEU A 44 -6.72 -12.09 11.93
CA LEU A 44 -7.44 -10.94 12.45
C LEU A 44 -8.75 -10.67 11.68
N PHE A 45 -8.88 -11.18 10.45
CA PHE A 45 -9.97 -10.83 9.55
C PHE A 45 -11.05 -11.91 9.53
N ASP A 46 -12.32 -11.48 9.54
CA ASP A 46 -13.42 -12.34 9.12
C ASP A 46 -13.38 -12.49 7.59
N GLU A 47 -13.09 -13.70 7.13
CA GLU A 47 -12.96 -13.98 5.70
C GLU A 47 -14.26 -13.76 4.91
N SER A 48 -15.41 -13.86 5.54
CA SER A 48 -16.71 -13.60 4.90
C SER A 48 -16.95 -12.11 4.66
N ALA A 49 -16.38 -11.26 5.51
CA ALA A 49 -16.47 -9.81 5.42
C ALA A 49 -15.24 -9.15 4.74
N TYR A 50 -14.28 -9.96 4.27
CA TYR A 50 -13.07 -9.50 3.58
C TYR A 50 -13.23 -9.69 2.06
N LYS A 51 -12.96 -8.62 1.30
CA LYS A 51 -13.00 -8.59 -0.16
C LYS A 51 -11.68 -8.08 -0.73
N ALA A 52 -11.11 -8.81 -1.66
CA ALA A 52 -9.88 -8.47 -2.37
C ALA A 52 -10.19 -7.95 -3.78
N GLY A 53 -9.81 -6.73 -4.07
CA GLY A 53 -9.93 -6.11 -5.40
C GLY A 53 -8.57 -6.02 -6.09
N GLY A 54 -8.46 -6.58 -7.30
CA GLY A 54 -7.23 -6.58 -8.09
C GLY A 54 -7.41 -5.92 -9.44
N TYR A 55 -6.38 -5.21 -9.90
CA TYR A 55 -6.42 -4.51 -11.19
C TYR A 55 -6.36 -5.47 -12.39
N ARG A 56 -5.68 -6.60 -12.27
CA ARG A 56 -5.44 -7.53 -13.37
C ARG A 56 -6.57 -8.54 -13.53
N PRO A 57 -7.27 -8.57 -14.68
CA PRO A 57 -8.37 -9.49 -14.91
C PRO A 57 -7.99 -10.97 -14.73
N GLU A 58 -6.77 -11.35 -15.11
CA GLU A 58 -6.26 -12.72 -14.98
C GLU A 58 -6.07 -13.20 -13.53
N ARG A 59 -6.18 -12.27 -12.57
CA ARG A 59 -6.10 -12.56 -11.14
C ARG A 59 -7.46 -12.64 -10.45
N ILE A 60 -8.54 -12.45 -11.19
CA ILE A 60 -9.89 -12.52 -10.63
C ILE A 60 -10.35 -13.97 -10.56
N GLY A 61 -10.84 -14.37 -9.39
CA GLY A 61 -11.32 -15.73 -9.15
C GLY A 61 -10.22 -16.72 -8.77
N GLY A 62 -10.59 -17.98 -8.65
CA GLY A 62 -9.72 -19.04 -8.13
C GLY A 62 -9.54 -18.98 -6.61
N SER A 63 -8.88 -20.00 -6.06
CA SER A 63 -8.77 -20.19 -4.59
C SER A 63 -7.98 -19.11 -3.86
N ASN A 64 -7.05 -18.44 -4.55
CA ASN A 64 -6.20 -17.39 -3.99
C ASN A 64 -6.24 -16.08 -4.82
N GLY A 65 -7.17 -15.97 -5.74
CA GLY A 65 -7.34 -14.79 -6.59
C GLY A 65 -8.03 -13.63 -5.88
N CYS A 66 -8.27 -12.56 -6.63
CA CYS A 66 -9.09 -11.46 -6.17
C CYS A 66 -10.58 -11.76 -6.36
N ASP A 67 -11.42 -11.16 -5.52
CA ASP A 67 -12.88 -11.34 -5.60
C ASP A 67 -13.50 -10.53 -6.74
N PHE A 68 -12.87 -9.38 -7.11
CA PHE A 68 -13.38 -8.50 -8.15
C PHE A 68 -12.29 -7.67 -8.82
N HIS A 69 -12.59 -7.15 -10.01
CA HIS A 69 -11.72 -6.18 -10.70
C HIS A 69 -11.79 -4.81 -10.03
N CYS A 70 -10.63 -4.17 -9.83
CA CYS A 70 -10.51 -2.91 -9.13
C CYS A 70 -9.46 -2.01 -9.77
N ASP A 71 -9.90 -0.91 -10.40
CA ASP A 71 -9.08 0.29 -10.56
C ASP A 71 -9.35 1.21 -9.37
N ILE A 72 -8.34 1.42 -8.53
CA ILE A 72 -8.51 2.23 -7.32
C ILE A 72 -8.83 3.71 -7.62
N GLN A 73 -8.60 4.17 -8.86
CA GLN A 73 -8.95 5.52 -9.32
C GLN A 73 -10.41 5.62 -9.81
N ASP A 74 -11.09 4.48 -9.97
CA ASP A 74 -12.46 4.39 -10.45
C ASP A 74 -13.17 3.18 -9.82
N LEU A 75 -13.73 3.37 -8.64
CA LEU A 75 -14.42 2.36 -7.86
C LEU A 75 -15.95 2.40 -8.08
N ASN A 76 -16.41 2.69 -9.29
CA ASN A 76 -17.83 2.84 -9.62
C ASN A 76 -18.67 1.57 -9.35
N ASN A 77 -18.03 0.41 -9.27
CA ASN A 77 -18.65 -0.86 -8.91
C ASN A 77 -18.88 -1.03 -7.39
N ILE A 78 -18.44 -0.06 -6.57
CA ILE A 78 -18.63 -0.07 -5.11
C ILE A 78 -19.48 1.14 -4.73
N ALA A 79 -20.58 0.89 -4.01
CA ALA A 79 -21.51 1.94 -3.59
C ALA A 79 -20.85 2.92 -2.59
N ASP A 80 -21.34 4.16 -2.59
CA ASP A 80 -20.93 5.18 -1.63
C ASP A 80 -21.21 4.70 -0.20
N GLN A 81 -20.33 5.01 0.72
CA GLN A 81 -20.50 4.79 2.15
C GLN A 81 -20.88 3.34 2.52
N SER A 82 -20.43 2.37 1.74
CA SER A 82 -20.76 0.94 1.92
C SER A 82 -19.66 0.12 2.60
N VAL A 83 -18.44 0.67 2.69
CA VAL A 83 -17.26 -0.04 3.17
C VAL A 83 -16.88 0.43 4.57
N GLY A 84 -16.57 -0.50 5.46
CA GLY A 84 -16.13 -0.19 6.83
C GLY A 84 -14.67 0.20 6.89
N SER A 85 -13.81 -0.56 6.21
CA SER A 85 -12.40 -0.21 6.08
C SER A 85 -11.83 -0.58 4.72
N VAL A 86 -10.83 0.19 4.29
CA VAL A 86 -10.02 -0.07 3.10
C VAL A 86 -8.58 -0.31 3.53
N VAL A 87 -7.98 -1.38 3.02
CA VAL A 87 -6.55 -1.63 3.08
C VAL A 87 -6.00 -1.54 1.66
N SER A 88 -4.91 -0.80 1.44
CA SER A 88 -4.27 -0.69 0.13
C SER A 88 -2.75 -0.53 0.30
N LEU A 89 -2.01 -1.60 0.07
CA LEU A 89 -0.58 -1.66 0.38
C LEU A 89 0.27 -1.61 -0.89
N SER A 90 1.09 -0.54 -1.02
CA SER A 90 1.97 -0.32 -2.16
C SER A 90 1.21 -0.32 -3.49
N VAL A 91 0.29 0.63 -3.62
CA VAL A 91 -0.57 0.82 -4.79
C VAL A 91 -0.53 2.26 -5.31
N LEU A 92 -0.56 3.25 -4.41
CA LEU A 92 -0.65 4.67 -4.82
C LEU A 92 0.54 5.14 -5.65
N GLU A 93 1.71 4.52 -5.49
CA GLU A 93 2.90 4.79 -6.32
C GLU A 93 2.71 4.37 -7.78
N HIS A 94 1.77 3.48 -8.05
CA HIS A 94 1.51 2.89 -9.36
C HIS A 94 0.32 3.52 -10.10
N VAL A 95 -0.44 4.41 -9.46
CA VAL A 95 -1.57 5.07 -10.10
C VAL A 95 -1.16 6.42 -10.69
N VAL A 96 -1.81 6.83 -11.77
CA VAL A 96 -1.51 8.10 -12.45
C VAL A 96 -1.97 9.28 -11.59
N ASN A 97 -3.11 9.17 -10.93
CA ASN A 97 -3.68 10.22 -10.08
C ASN A 97 -3.95 9.71 -8.66
N PRO A 98 -2.99 9.82 -7.75
CA PRO A 98 -3.16 9.34 -6.38
C PRO A 98 -4.23 10.11 -5.58
N LEU A 99 -4.47 11.39 -5.90
CA LEU A 99 -5.55 12.14 -5.26
C LEU A 99 -6.92 11.55 -5.63
N ARG A 100 -7.14 11.22 -6.90
CA ARG A 100 -8.38 10.59 -7.35
C ARG A 100 -8.59 9.23 -6.65
N ALA A 101 -7.53 8.42 -6.54
CA ALA A 101 -7.61 7.15 -5.82
C ALA A 101 -8.02 7.34 -4.34
N VAL A 102 -7.42 8.30 -3.64
CA VAL A 102 -7.76 8.57 -2.24
C VAL A 102 -9.18 9.15 -2.10
N GLN A 103 -9.64 9.96 -3.06
CA GLN A 103 -11.03 10.45 -3.11
C GLN A 103 -12.04 9.31 -3.31
N GLU A 104 -11.75 8.33 -4.16
CA GLU A 104 -12.59 7.15 -4.34
C GLU A 104 -12.62 6.28 -3.07
N ILE A 105 -11.48 6.10 -2.40
CA ILE A 105 -11.44 5.45 -1.08
C ILE A 105 -12.34 6.20 -0.08
N ALA A 106 -12.23 7.53 -0.02
CA ALA A 106 -13.08 8.33 0.85
C ALA A 106 -14.57 8.20 0.49
N ARG A 107 -14.93 8.16 -0.81
CA ARG A 107 -16.31 8.02 -1.27
C ARG A 107 -16.95 6.73 -0.77
N ILE A 108 -16.26 5.60 -0.95
CA ILE A 108 -16.81 4.27 -0.60
C ILE A 108 -16.83 4.00 0.90
N LEU A 109 -15.95 4.62 1.68
CA LEU A 109 -15.95 4.48 3.14
C LEU A 109 -17.19 5.12 3.76
N ARG A 110 -17.79 4.45 4.72
CA ARG A 110 -18.86 5.02 5.57
C ARG A 110 -18.29 6.10 6.51
N PRO A 111 -19.10 7.00 7.06
CA PRO A 111 -18.68 7.89 8.15
C PRO A 111 -18.05 7.09 9.30
N GLY A 112 -16.89 7.54 9.80
CA GLY A 112 -16.08 6.80 10.77
C GLY A 112 -15.37 5.57 10.21
N GLY A 113 -15.42 5.35 8.91
CA GLY A 113 -14.68 4.28 8.23
C GLY A 113 -13.18 4.56 8.17
N LEU A 114 -12.38 3.53 7.96
CA LEU A 114 -10.94 3.57 8.14
C LEU A 114 -10.20 3.21 6.84
N ALA A 115 -9.20 3.99 6.46
CA ALA A 115 -8.23 3.64 5.42
C ALA A 115 -6.86 3.33 6.04
N ILE A 116 -6.29 2.17 5.69
CA ILE A 116 -4.90 1.83 5.95
C ILE A 116 -4.18 1.69 4.62
N VAL A 117 -3.27 2.61 4.34
CA VAL A 117 -2.58 2.69 3.06
C VAL A 117 -1.07 2.69 3.29
N SER A 118 -0.31 1.99 2.45
CA SER A 118 1.14 2.13 2.47
C SER A 118 1.69 2.60 1.13
N VAL A 119 2.77 3.38 1.19
CA VAL A 119 3.45 3.92 0.01
C VAL A 119 4.97 3.87 0.23
N PRO A 120 5.76 3.36 -0.73
CA PRO A 120 7.21 3.41 -0.66
C PRO A 120 7.71 4.85 -0.78
N PHE A 121 8.82 5.15 -0.08
CA PHE A 121 9.47 6.45 -0.15
C PHE A 121 10.93 6.32 -0.61
N LEU A 122 11.86 5.88 0.25
CA LEU A 122 13.23 5.59 -0.16
C LEU A 122 13.35 4.16 -0.66
N CYS A 123 12.97 3.97 -1.91
CA CYS A 123 13.01 2.66 -2.55
C CYS A 123 13.39 2.85 -4.02
N GLY A 124 14.13 1.90 -4.57
CA GLY A 124 14.47 1.88 -5.98
C GLY A 124 13.23 1.74 -6.86
N TYR A 125 13.36 2.10 -8.14
CA TYR A 125 12.31 1.86 -9.13
C TYR A 125 11.92 0.37 -9.14
N HIS A 126 10.62 0.08 -9.09
CA HIS A 126 10.09 -1.29 -9.05
C HIS A 126 8.86 -1.49 -9.93
N GLY A 127 8.61 -0.56 -10.85
CA GLY A 127 7.62 -0.75 -11.89
C GLY A 127 7.95 -1.97 -12.78
N LYS A 128 6.94 -2.58 -13.32
CA LYS A 128 7.05 -3.71 -14.26
C LYS A 128 6.65 -3.30 -15.68
N SER A 129 6.82 -2.06 -16.05
CA SER A 129 6.75 -1.70 -17.46
C SER A 129 7.98 -2.29 -18.14
N GLY A 130 7.82 -3.16 -19.12
CA GLY A 130 8.95 -3.80 -19.83
C GLY A 130 9.83 -2.86 -20.65
N ARG A 131 9.78 -1.55 -20.38
CA ARG A 131 10.46 -0.49 -21.13
C ARG A 131 11.14 0.51 -20.20
N ILE A 132 12.06 0.01 -19.39
CA ILE A 132 13.05 0.87 -18.74
C ILE A 132 13.81 1.59 -19.85
N GLY A 133 13.65 2.89 -20.01
CA GLY A 133 14.32 3.69 -21.02
C GLY A 133 13.40 4.46 -21.96
N ASN A 134 12.09 4.17 -21.96
CA ASN A 134 11.12 5.06 -22.60
C ASN A 134 9.98 5.38 -21.63
N PRO A 135 10.23 6.21 -20.58
CA PRO A 135 9.23 6.60 -19.58
C PRO A 135 8.06 7.39 -20.17
N MET A 136 8.09 7.61 -21.49
CA MET A 136 7.22 8.53 -22.18
C MET A 136 6.47 7.85 -23.31
N HIS A 137 6.20 6.57 -23.20
CA HIS A 137 5.69 5.78 -24.32
C HIS A 137 4.36 6.29 -24.86
N ASP A 138 3.54 6.86 -24.09
CA ASP A 138 2.53 7.81 -24.57
C ASP A 138 2.17 8.77 -23.43
N ARG A 139 2.76 9.95 -23.46
CA ARG A 139 2.41 11.03 -22.53
C ARG A 139 0.93 11.40 -22.55
N ASN A 140 0.25 11.06 -23.63
CA ASN A 140 -1.12 11.47 -23.90
C ASN A 140 -2.12 10.37 -23.61
N ASN A 141 -1.67 9.12 -23.36
CA ASN A 141 -2.53 8.02 -23.03
C ASN A 141 -2.07 7.29 -21.75
N PRO A 142 -2.53 7.76 -20.56
CA PRO A 142 -2.26 7.06 -19.30
C PRO A 142 -2.71 5.59 -19.31
N ARG A 143 -3.65 5.24 -20.20
CA ARG A 143 -4.16 3.86 -20.36
C ARG A 143 -3.17 2.94 -21.07
N ASP A 144 -2.24 3.46 -21.87
CA ASP A 144 -1.20 2.64 -22.51
C ASP A 144 -0.13 2.17 -21.53
N VAL A 145 0.05 2.87 -20.41
CA VAL A 145 0.88 2.39 -19.30
C VAL A 145 0.28 1.14 -18.68
N ASP A 146 -1.02 1.00 -18.78
CA ASP A 146 -1.85 -0.08 -18.22
C ASP A 146 -2.36 -1.06 -19.28
N SER A 147 -2.05 -0.89 -20.56
CA SER A 147 -2.60 -1.71 -21.66
C SER A 147 -2.09 -3.16 -21.70
N GLY A 148 -2.11 -3.82 -20.57
CA GLY A 148 -2.13 -5.29 -20.45
C GLY A 148 -0.88 -6.07 -20.87
N HIS A 149 0.07 -5.44 -21.54
CA HIS A 149 1.19 -6.16 -22.17
C HIS A 149 2.48 -6.13 -21.36
N SER A 150 2.63 -5.28 -20.34
CA SER A 150 3.94 -5.10 -19.72
C SER A 150 3.99 -4.76 -18.22
N GLY A 151 2.89 -4.75 -17.51
CA GLY A 151 2.96 -4.51 -16.08
C GLY A 151 2.38 -3.18 -15.62
N TYR A 152 2.98 -2.55 -14.62
CA TYR A 152 2.49 -1.30 -14.02
C TYR A 152 3.64 -0.30 -13.91
N GLY A 153 3.33 1.00 -14.00
CA GLY A 153 4.28 2.09 -13.78
C GLY A 153 4.69 2.20 -12.31
N ASP A 154 5.65 3.07 -12.05
CA ASP A 154 6.12 3.42 -10.70
C ASP A 154 6.38 4.92 -10.71
N PHE A 155 5.34 5.70 -10.39
CA PHE A 155 5.29 7.14 -10.69
C PHE A 155 5.67 8.01 -9.49
N TRP A 156 5.36 7.56 -8.25
CA TRP A 156 5.35 8.45 -7.09
C TRP A 156 6.25 7.99 -5.96
N ARG A 157 6.89 8.97 -5.32
CA ARG A 157 7.55 8.87 -4.01
C ARG A 157 7.00 9.99 -3.14
N ILE A 158 5.96 9.67 -2.36
CA ILE A 158 5.21 10.67 -1.62
C ILE A 158 5.80 10.79 -0.22
N THR A 159 6.13 12.02 0.19
CA THR A 159 6.61 12.31 1.55
C THR A 159 5.49 12.13 2.57
N HIS A 160 5.85 12.03 3.84
CA HIS A 160 4.85 11.97 4.93
C HIS A 160 3.93 13.19 4.97
N GLU A 161 4.45 14.39 4.69
CA GLU A 161 3.65 15.62 4.59
C GLU A 161 2.74 15.60 3.35
N GLY A 162 3.27 15.11 2.22
CA GLY A 162 2.48 14.94 1.00
C GLY A 162 1.33 13.96 1.18
N LEU A 163 1.54 12.87 1.93
CA LEU A 163 0.48 11.92 2.29
C LEU A 163 -0.57 12.59 3.19
N GLY A 164 -0.15 13.32 4.22
CA GLY A 164 -1.07 14.07 5.08
C GLY A 164 -1.95 15.03 4.28
N LEU A 165 -1.34 15.79 3.36
CA LEU A 165 -2.07 16.72 2.49
C LEU A 165 -3.04 16.00 1.55
N LEU A 166 -2.59 14.89 0.93
CA LEU A 166 -3.38 14.10 -0.02
C LEU A 166 -4.68 13.58 0.62
N PHE A 167 -4.56 13.00 1.82
CA PHE A 167 -5.72 12.46 2.55
C PHE A 167 -6.62 13.58 3.10
N ALA A 168 -6.04 14.69 3.59
CA ALA A 168 -6.84 15.85 4.03
C ALA A 168 -7.65 16.45 2.87
N GLN A 169 -7.06 16.60 1.67
CA GLN A 169 -7.76 17.05 0.48
C GLN A 169 -8.87 16.12 0.01
N ALA A 170 -8.75 14.82 0.30
CA ALA A 170 -9.79 13.84 0.02
C ALA A 170 -10.92 13.81 1.06
N GLY A 171 -10.84 14.62 2.13
CA GLY A 171 -11.90 14.77 3.13
C GLY A 171 -11.79 13.84 4.34
N PHE A 172 -10.62 13.26 4.61
CA PHE A 172 -10.39 12.53 5.85
C PHE A 172 -10.24 13.48 7.03
N SER A 173 -10.91 13.17 8.14
CA SER A 173 -10.96 14.00 9.35
C SER A 173 -9.70 13.86 10.21
N ARG A 174 -9.08 12.68 10.19
CA ARG A 174 -7.85 12.39 10.92
C ARG A 174 -6.89 11.58 10.06
N VAL A 175 -5.61 11.97 10.05
CA VAL A 175 -4.57 11.31 9.27
C VAL A 175 -3.32 11.13 10.14
N ASP A 176 -3.00 9.88 10.45
CA ASP A 176 -1.79 9.49 11.16
C ASP A 176 -0.82 8.83 10.18
N VAL A 177 0.42 9.30 10.07
CA VAL A 177 1.45 8.74 9.18
C VAL A 177 2.56 8.10 9.99
N PHE A 178 2.86 6.83 9.69
CA PHE A 178 3.85 6.00 10.38
C PHE A 178 5.01 5.68 9.42
N PRO A 179 6.22 6.20 9.68
CA PRO A 179 7.41 5.83 8.91
C PRO A 179 7.88 4.42 9.27
N ILE A 180 8.27 3.65 8.27
CA ILE A 180 8.97 2.37 8.45
C ILE A 180 10.46 2.60 8.17
N ASP A 181 11.29 1.90 8.93
CA ASP A 181 12.75 1.98 8.91
C ASP A 181 13.28 3.38 9.25
N GLY A 182 14.51 3.41 9.74
CA GLY A 182 15.30 4.61 9.87
C GLY A 182 16.23 4.78 8.65
N PRO A 183 17.16 5.76 8.74
CA PRO A 183 18.00 6.13 7.61
C PRO A 183 18.88 4.98 7.07
N LEU A 184 19.37 4.13 7.94
CA LEU A 184 20.29 3.05 7.58
C LEU A 184 19.56 1.96 6.79
N LEU A 185 18.44 1.46 7.30
CA LEU A 185 17.66 0.42 6.63
C LEU A 185 17.02 0.94 5.35
N ALA A 186 16.55 2.18 5.33
CA ALA A 186 16.06 2.83 4.13
C ALA A 186 17.13 2.92 3.04
N LEU A 187 18.37 3.28 3.41
CA LEU A 187 19.49 3.31 2.47
C LEU A 187 19.83 1.91 1.92
N LEU A 188 19.82 0.89 2.77
CA LEU A 188 20.04 -0.51 2.34
C LEU A 188 18.94 -1.00 1.41
N THR A 189 17.70 -0.62 1.67
CA THR A 189 16.55 -0.92 0.81
C THR A 189 16.70 -0.23 -0.54
N PHE A 190 17.06 1.05 -0.55
CA PHE A 190 17.29 1.81 -1.76
C PHE A 190 18.41 1.21 -2.64
N ARG A 191 19.51 0.77 -2.01
CA ARG A 191 20.62 0.09 -2.68
C ARG A 191 20.31 -1.34 -3.14
N GLY A 192 19.16 -1.88 -2.79
CA GLY A 192 18.78 -3.26 -3.12
C GLY A 192 19.61 -4.33 -2.39
N VAL A 193 20.38 -3.95 -1.38
CA VAL A 193 21.24 -4.88 -0.61
C VAL A 193 20.60 -5.33 0.70
N TYR A 194 19.44 -4.78 1.06
CA TYR A 194 18.70 -5.08 2.28
C TYR A 194 18.57 -6.59 2.52
N HIS A 195 18.08 -7.34 1.53
CA HIS A 195 17.89 -8.78 1.65
C HIS A 195 19.17 -9.55 1.92
N ARG A 196 20.29 -9.15 1.29
CA ARG A 196 21.59 -9.81 1.50
C ARG A 196 22.14 -9.60 2.92
N ILE A 197 21.99 -8.38 3.43
CA ILE A 197 22.51 -8.00 4.76
C ILE A 197 21.60 -8.51 5.86
N CYS A 198 20.28 -8.36 5.69
CA CYS A 198 19.29 -8.75 6.68
C CYS A 198 18.96 -10.26 6.65
N SER A 199 19.50 -11.04 5.70
CA SER A 199 19.41 -12.50 5.73
C SER A 199 20.24 -13.15 6.85
N VAL A 200 21.21 -12.42 7.41
CA VAL A 200 21.98 -12.88 8.59
C VAL A 200 21.24 -12.44 9.86
N PRO A 201 20.64 -13.36 10.65
CA PRO A 201 19.72 -13.00 11.75
C PRO A 201 20.32 -12.04 12.78
N LEU A 202 21.59 -12.26 13.16
CA LEU A 202 22.28 -11.41 14.13
C LEU A 202 22.48 -9.99 13.59
N VAL A 203 22.91 -9.86 12.34
CA VAL A 203 23.13 -8.57 11.67
C VAL A 203 21.81 -7.82 11.53
N SER A 204 20.76 -8.50 11.09
CA SER A 204 19.41 -7.97 10.99
C SER A 204 18.94 -7.41 12.33
N ARG A 205 19.12 -8.18 13.42
CA ARG A 205 18.70 -7.78 14.77
C ARG A 205 19.44 -6.52 15.26
N VAL A 206 20.76 -6.47 15.06
CA VAL A 206 21.58 -5.33 15.43
C VAL A 206 21.20 -4.08 14.63
N LEU A 207 21.08 -4.21 13.32
CA LEU A 207 20.70 -3.10 12.45
C LEU A 207 19.33 -2.53 12.83
N ARG A 208 18.33 -3.39 13.06
CA ARG A 208 16.97 -2.98 13.46
C ARG A 208 16.92 -2.28 14.81
N VAL A 209 17.82 -2.62 15.73
CA VAL A 209 17.92 -1.93 17.05
C VAL A 209 18.59 -0.55 16.91
N LEU A 210 19.60 -0.44 16.05
CA LEU A 210 20.35 0.80 15.84
C LEU A 210 19.60 1.79 14.95
N ASP A 211 18.84 1.27 13.99
CA ASP A 211 18.11 2.07 12.99
C ASP A 211 16.72 2.43 13.52
N ARG A 212 16.68 3.46 14.35
CA ARG A 212 15.40 3.97 14.86
C ARG A 212 14.82 5.00 13.87
N PRO A 213 13.53 4.92 13.52
CA PRO A 213 12.86 5.91 12.70
C PRO A 213 12.74 7.24 13.46
N ARG A 214 13.86 7.93 13.61
CA ARG A 214 13.89 9.28 14.19
C ARG A 214 13.50 10.26 13.09
N LEU A 215 12.28 10.81 13.18
CA LEU A 215 11.83 11.97 12.41
C LEU A 215 11.19 11.74 11.01
N GLY A 216 10.87 10.53 10.58
CA GLY A 216 10.12 10.32 9.32
C GLY A 216 10.78 10.79 8.02
N ARG A 217 11.94 11.50 8.11
CA ARG A 217 12.58 12.15 6.96
C ARG A 217 13.27 11.17 6.01
N LEU A 218 13.68 10.01 6.50
CA LEU A 218 14.38 8.98 5.74
C LEU A 218 13.80 7.60 6.09
N ALA A 219 12.56 7.36 5.69
CA ALA A 219 11.88 6.08 5.83
C ALA A 219 11.99 5.29 4.52
N SER A 220 11.95 3.97 4.57
CA SER A 220 11.83 3.15 3.35
C SER A 220 10.43 3.28 2.75
N MET A 221 9.42 3.33 3.61
CA MET A 221 8.02 3.55 3.23
C MET A 221 7.24 4.19 4.36
N HIS A 222 6.03 4.63 4.06
CA HIS A 222 5.08 5.18 5.01
C HIS A 222 3.80 4.33 5.04
N TYR A 223 3.25 4.13 6.25
CA TYR A 223 1.88 3.70 6.43
C TYR A 223 1.02 4.89 6.85
N VAL A 224 -0.18 4.94 6.33
CA VAL A 224 -1.20 5.93 6.67
C VAL A 224 -2.37 5.22 7.32
N ARG A 225 -2.82 5.74 8.46
CA ARG A 225 -4.11 5.46 9.04
C ARG A 225 -4.96 6.72 8.92
N ALA A 226 -6.03 6.65 8.17
CA ALA A 226 -6.90 7.80 7.96
C ALA A 226 -8.35 7.44 8.28
N GLU A 227 -9.05 8.33 8.98
CA GLU A 227 -10.44 8.18 9.43
C GLU A 227 -11.32 9.21 8.71
N LYS A 228 -12.44 8.71 8.15
CA LYS A 228 -13.39 9.53 7.40
C LYS A 228 -14.34 10.28 8.33
#